data_197457a8300fcd4c0ef023e38ad6d4ae
#
_entry.id   197457a8300fcd4c0ef023e38ad6d4ae
#
_cell.length_a   1.000
_cell.length_b   1.000
_cell.length_c   1.000
_cell.angle_alpha   90.00
_cell.angle_beta   90.00
_cell.angle_gamma   90.00
#
_symmetry.space_group_name_H-M   'P 1'
#
loop_
_entity.id
_entity.type
_entity.pdbx_description
1 polymer ?
#
loop_
_entity_poly.entity_id
_entity_poly.type
_entity_poly.pdbx_seq_one_letter_code
_entity_poly.pdbx_strand_id
1 'polypeptide(L)'
;NNMLHSVRDEYTEKKLISYGFNNVINTSCPTTWELTEEHISDIDHSKSKDVVFTLTDYGKNYEKDTLMVNDLKDNYRNVYFWPQGLHDMSYFNKLAINGINVLAPSLPTFEKILIEENIDYVGTRLHAGIKALQLKRRALIIGIDNRAIELSKDTGIPVLERENIHNLPDMINKLQQLELHIP
;
A
#
# COMPACT_ATOMS: atom_id res chain seq x y z
N ASN A 1 3.74 -17.11 -31.33
CA ASN A 1 2.49 -16.59 -30.84
C ASN A 1 2.49 -15.06 -31.02
N ASN A 2 1.61 -14.51 -31.88
CA ASN A 2 1.57 -13.07 -32.18
C ASN A 2 0.63 -12.30 -31.23
N MET A 3 0.21 -12.90 -30.13
CA MET A 3 -0.66 -12.21 -29.15
C MET A 3 0.15 -11.22 -28.33
N LEU A 4 -0.39 -10.03 -28.17
CA LEU A 4 0.14 -9.01 -27.27
C LEU A 4 -0.08 -9.46 -25.81
N HIS A 5 0.95 -9.37 -25.01
CA HIS A 5 0.92 -9.70 -23.59
C HIS A 5 1.07 -8.43 -22.76
N SER A 6 0.14 -8.23 -21.83
CA SER A 6 0.16 -7.13 -20.88
C SER A 6 0.96 -7.49 -19.64
N VAL A 7 1.76 -6.54 -19.16
CA VAL A 7 2.47 -6.62 -17.87
C VAL A 7 2.14 -5.39 -17.04
N ARG A 8 2.43 -5.45 -15.75
CA ARG A 8 2.00 -4.42 -14.80
C ARG A 8 3.05 -3.37 -14.46
N ASP A 9 4.29 -3.54 -14.92
CA ASP A 9 5.42 -2.65 -14.63
C ASP A 9 6.46 -2.70 -15.75
N GLU A 10 7.20 -1.59 -15.91
CA GLU A 10 8.22 -1.41 -16.91
C GLU A 10 9.41 -2.36 -16.72
N TYR A 11 9.75 -2.69 -15.47
CA TYR A 11 10.80 -3.65 -15.17
C TYR A 11 10.49 -5.01 -15.79
N THR A 12 9.25 -5.50 -15.61
CA THR A 12 8.81 -6.78 -16.19
C THR A 12 8.80 -6.73 -17.71
N GLU A 13 8.34 -5.62 -18.33
CA GLU A 13 8.36 -5.43 -19.77
C GLU A 13 9.79 -5.52 -20.31
N LYS A 14 10.71 -4.70 -19.80
CA LYS A 14 12.13 -4.70 -20.21
C LYS A 14 12.78 -6.07 -20.03
N LYS A 15 12.45 -6.75 -18.93
CA LYS A 15 12.98 -8.08 -18.64
C LYS A 15 12.54 -9.13 -19.67
N LEU A 16 11.25 -9.12 -20.03
CA LEU A 16 10.72 -10.03 -21.04
C LEU A 16 11.28 -9.72 -22.43
N ILE A 17 11.37 -8.45 -22.79
CA ILE A 17 12.01 -8.03 -24.06
C ILE A 17 13.46 -8.51 -24.12
N SER A 18 14.22 -8.43 -23.03
CA SER A 18 15.61 -8.92 -22.96
C SER A 18 15.73 -10.45 -23.15
N TYR A 19 14.64 -11.20 -22.93
CA TYR A 19 14.54 -12.62 -23.22
C TYR A 19 14.01 -12.94 -24.62
N GLY A 20 13.77 -11.92 -25.47
CA GLY A 20 13.31 -12.07 -26.85
C GLY A 20 11.79 -12.07 -27.03
N PHE A 21 11.02 -11.75 -25.99
CA PHE A 21 9.57 -11.58 -26.09
C PHE A 21 9.24 -10.13 -26.47
N ASN A 22 9.06 -9.85 -27.78
CA ASN A 22 8.87 -8.48 -28.28
C ASN A 22 7.39 -8.06 -28.34
N ASN A 23 6.45 -8.95 -28.02
CA ASN A 23 5.01 -8.71 -28.03
C ASN A 23 4.46 -8.46 -26.62
N VAL A 24 5.13 -7.62 -25.87
CA VAL A 24 4.82 -7.25 -24.48
C VAL A 24 4.60 -5.74 -24.39
N ILE A 25 3.64 -5.32 -23.59
CA ILE A 25 3.35 -3.91 -23.30
C ILE A 25 3.06 -3.73 -21.81
N ASN A 26 3.61 -2.68 -21.21
CA ASN A 26 3.23 -2.26 -19.87
C ASN A 26 1.89 -1.52 -19.93
N THR A 27 0.88 -2.05 -19.24
CA THR A 27 -0.45 -1.44 -19.08
C THR A 27 -0.75 -1.08 -17.63
N SER A 28 0.24 -1.16 -16.75
CA SER A 28 0.10 -1.07 -15.32
C SER A 28 -0.78 -2.18 -14.70
N CYS A 29 -0.97 -2.14 -13.40
CA CYS A 29 -1.88 -3.06 -12.72
C CYS A 29 -3.33 -2.61 -12.97
N PRO A 30 -4.25 -3.48 -13.40
CA PRO A 30 -5.66 -3.10 -13.63
C PRO A 30 -6.33 -2.42 -12.42
N THR A 31 -5.87 -2.71 -11.21
CA THR A 31 -6.39 -2.06 -10.00
C THR A 31 -6.04 -0.58 -9.89
N THR A 32 -5.09 -0.09 -10.70
CA THR A 32 -4.70 1.33 -10.71
C THR A 32 -5.43 2.15 -11.77
N TRP A 33 -6.14 1.53 -12.71
CA TRP A 33 -6.77 2.23 -13.84
C TRP A 33 -7.86 3.22 -13.44
N GLU A 34 -8.48 3.04 -12.27
CA GLU A 34 -9.46 3.97 -11.72
C GLU A 34 -8.82 5.22 -11.08
N LEU A 35 -7.49 5.22 -10.85
CA LEU A 35 -6.76 6.32 -10.24
C LEU A 35 -6.42 7.39 -11.28
N THR A 36 -7.43 7.98 -11.90
CA THR A 36 -7.29 9.08 -12.86
C THR A 36 -6.86 10.37 -12.15
N GLU A 37 -6.37 11.38 -12.89
CA GLU A 37 -6.04 12.70 -12.34
C GLU A 37 -7.23 13.33 -11.60
N GLU A 38 -8.44 13.21 -12.17
CA GLU A 38 -9.68 13.68 -11.54
C GLU A 38 -9.94 12.96 -10.22
N HIS A 39 -9.82 11.62 -10.21
CA HIS A 39 -10.01 10.82 -8.99
C HIS A 39 -9.02 11.22 -7.89
N ILE A 40 -7.75 11.44 -8.25
CA ILE A 40 -6.68 11.77 -7.32
C ILE A 40 -6.86 13.17 -6.74
N SER A 41 -7.35 14.12 -7.54
CA SER A 41 -7.60 15.50 -7.09
C SER A 41 -8.63 15.57 -5.95
N ASP A 42 -9.49 14.56 -5.83
CA ASP A 42 -10.50 14.45 -4.77
C ASP A 42 -9.97 13.81 -3.47
N ILE A 43 -8.74 13.32 -3.46
CA ILE A 43 -8.15 12.74 -2.25
C ILE A 43 -7.69 13.87 -1.32
N ASP A 44 -8.19 13.86 -0.07
CA ASP A 44 -7.63 14.75 0.95
C ASP A 44 -6.21 14.29 1.32
N HIS A 45 -5.23 15.11 0.98
CA HIS A 45 -3.82 14.82 1.22
C HIS A 45 -3.39 15.13 2.66
N SER A 46 -4.24 15.78 3.46
CA SER A 46 -3.96 16.05 4.87
C SER A 46 -4.00 14.76 5.69
N LYS A 47 -3.14 14.69 6.70
CA LYS A 47 -3.08 13.54 7.60
C LYS A 47 -4.36 13.42 8.42
N SER A 48 -4.97 12.23 8.40
CA SER A 48 -6.12 11.90 9.24
C SER A 48 -5.72 11.72 10.71
N LYS A 49 -6.72 11.67 11.60
CA LYS A 49 -6.49 11.39 13.02
C LYS A 49 -6.29 9.91 13.31
N ASP A 50 -6.82 9.06 12.47
CA ASP A 50 -6.86 7.61 12.66
C ASP A 50 -6.20 6.91 11.45
N VAL A 51 -5.70 5.69 11.66
CA VAL A 51 -5.03 4.91 10.63
C VAL A 51 -5.45 3.44 10.67
N VAL A 52 -5.65 2.86 9.48
CA VAL A 52 -5.74 1.40 9.33
C VAL A 52 -4.45 0.88 8.69
N PHE A 53 -3.90 -0.19 9.25
CA PHE A 53 -2.69 -0.79 8.72
C PHE A 53 -2.84 -2.28 8.42
N THR A 54 -1.93 -2.78 7.60
CA THR A 54 -1.81 -4.20 7.27
C THR A 54 -0.38 -4.68 7.49
N LEU A 55 -0.26 -5.96 7.86
CA LEU A 55 0.99 -6.71 7.86
C LEU A 55 0.90 -7.86 6.85
N THR A 56 2.04 -8.41 6.50
CA THR A 56 2.14 -9.52 5.56
C THR A 56 2.82 -10.70 6.22
N ASP A 57 2.20 -11.87 6.16
CA ASP A 57 2.72 -13.11 6.74
C ASP A 57 3.90 -13.74 5.97
N TYR A 58 4.16 -13.28 4.74
CA TYR A 58 5.38 -13.57 4.00
C TYR A 58 6.35 -12.37 4.08
N GLY A 59 7.65 -12.60 3.98
CA GLY A 59 8.65 -11.54 4.08
C GLY A 59 8.66 -10.82 5.44
N LYS A 60 8.41 -11.55 6.54
CA LYS A 60 8.35 -11.02 7.91
C LYS A 60 9.64 -10.34 8.31
N ASN A 61 9.53 -9.21 8.99
CA ASN A 61 10.63 -8.53 9.66
C ASN A 61 10.13 -7.95 10.98
N TYR A 62 10.39 -8.68 12.07
CA TYR A 62 9.85 -8.34 13.39
C TYR A 62 10.28 -6.95 13.88
N GLU A 63 11.53 -6.59 13.65
CA GLU A 63 12.09 -5.31 14.08
C GLU A 63 11.43 -4.14 13.35
N LYS A 64 11.45 -4.17 12.00
CA LYS A 64 10.92 -3.07 11.17
C LYS A 64 9.40 -2.96 11.25
N ASP A 65 8.71 -4.10 11.32
CA ASP A 65 7.24 -4.11 11.43
C ASP A 65 6.79 -3.65 12.82
N THR A 66 7.57 -3.96 13.89
CA THR A 66 7.36 -3.39 15.24
C THR A 66 7.58 -1.89 15.25
N LEU A 67 8.66 -1.41 14.62
CA LEU A 67 8.94 0.03 14.50
C LEU A 67 7.79 0.73 13.78
N MET A 68 7.35 0.21 12.62
CA MET A 68 6.20 0.74 11.89
C MET A 68 4.97 0.91 12.78
N VAL A 69 4.57 -0.15 13.50
CA VAL A 69 3.34 -0.10 14.32
C VAL A 69 3.49 0.87 15.50
N ASN A 70 4.67 0.97 16.12
CA ASN A 70 4.92 1.94 17.18
C ASN A 70 4.86 3.38 16.63
N ASP A 71 5.49 3.66 15.48
CA ASP A 71 5.40 4.97 14.84
C ASP A 71 3.94 5.35 14.53
N LEU A 72 3.11 4.39 14.09
CA LEU A 72 1.68 4.65 13.88
C LEU A 72 0.97 5.00 15.19
N LYS A 73 1.26 4.29 16.28
CA LYS A 73 0.68 4.60 17.60
C LYS A 73 1.08 5.97 18.12
N ASP A 74 2.30 6.39 17.87
CA ASP A 74 2.81 7.69 18.33
C ASP A 74 2.25 8.86 17.50
N ASN A 75 1.80 8.58 16.26
CA ASN A 75 1.38 9.61 15.31
C ASN A 75 -0.13 9.67 15.04
N TYR A 76 -0.90 8.67 15.45
CA TYR A 76 -2.36 8.59 15.24
C TYR A 76 -3.10 8.33 16.55
N ARG A 77 -4.34 8.85 16.63
CA ARG A 77 -5.20 8.69 17.80
C ARG A 77 -5.71 7.27 17.98
N ASN A 78 -6.22 6.68 16.88
CA ASN A 78 -6.68 5.30 16.82
C ASN A 78 -5.94 4.57 15.71
N VAL A 79 -5.48 3.36 16.04
CA VAL A 79 -4.76 2.49 15.12
C VAL A 79 -5.53 1.19 14.96
N TYR A 80 -5.86 0.85 13.73
CA TYR A 80 -6.63 -0.34 13.37
C TYR A 80 -5.76 -1.29 12.58
N PHE A 81 -5.76 -2.56 12.99
CA PHE A 81 -5.12 -3.63 12.23
C PHE A 81 -6.17 -4.41 11.44
N TRP A 82 -5.99 -4.48 10.12
CA TRP A 82 -6.81 -5.34 9.27
C TRP A 82 -6.00 -6.55 8.80
N PRO A 83 -6.24 -7.76 9.36
CA PRO A 83 -5.61 -8.99 8.89
C PRO A 83 -6.27 -9.42 7.57
N GLN A 84 -5.49 -9.56 6.50
CA GLN A 84 -5.96 -9.98 5.17
C GLN A 84 -5.64 -11.44 4.91
N GLY A 85 -4.43 -11.87 5.26
CA GLY A 85 -3.96 -13.24 5.07
C GLY A 85 -4.28 -14.13 6.25
N LEU A 86 -4.31 -15.44 6.01
CA LEU A 86 -4.64 -16.45 7.01
C LEU A 86 -3.73 -16.40 8.25
N HIS A 87 -2.46 -16.06 8.06
CA HIS A 87 -1.45 -16.04 9.12
C HIS A 87 -1.09 -14.62 9.61
N ASP A 88 -1.70 -13.57 9.07
CA ASP A 88 -1.41 -12.19 9.47
C ASP A 88 -1.69 -11.96 10.95
N MET A 89 -2.80 -12.52 11.45
CA MET A 89 -3.17 -12.41 12.87
C MET A 89 -2.15 -13.12 13.78
N SER A 90 -1.70 -14.32 13.40
CA SER A 90 -0.65 -15.04 14.11
C SER A 90 0.68 -14.29 14.11
N TYR A 91 1.01 -13.61 13.01
CA TYR A 91 2.20 -12.78 12.92
C TYR A 91 2.08 -11.55 13.81
N PHE A 92 0.98 -10.81 13.72
CA PHE A 92 0.72 -9.63 14.55
C PHE A 92 0.81 -9.94 16.05
N ASN A 93 0.21 -11.05 16.50
CA ASN A 93 0.28 -11.47 17.91
C ASN A 93 1.71 -11.67 18.42
N LYS A 94 2.65 -12.08 17.54
CA LYS A 94 4.05 -12.25 17.90
C LYS A 94 4.82 -10.94 18.06
N LEU A 95 4.30 -9.82 17.54
CA LEU A 95 4.88 -8.50 17.79
C LEU A 95 4.60 -8.01 19.22
N ALA A 96 3.65 -8.64 19.92
CA ALA A 96 3.28 -8.34 21.31
C ALA A 96 2.94 -6.85 21.56
N ILE A 97 2.36 -6.18 20.58
CA ILE A 97 1.98 -4.76 20.66
C ILE A 97 0.55 -4.63 21.14
N ASN A 98 0.33 -3.84 22.19
CA ASN A 98 -0.97 -3.57 22.78
C ASN A 98 -1.58 -2.25 22.27
N GLY A 99 -2.88 -2.06 22.49
CA GLY A 99 -3.58 -0.80 22.17
C GLY A 99 -3.93 -0.65 20.70
N ILE A 100 -4.06 -1.75 19.96
CA ILE A 100 -4.46 -1.81 18.56
C ILE A 100 -5.87 -2.36 18.46
N ASN A 101 -6.72 -1.71 17.67
CA ASN A 101 -8.07 -2.20 17.34
C ASN A 101 -7.98 -3.20 16.18
N VAL A 102 -8.40 -4.45 16.40
CA VAL A 102 -8.34 -5.48 15.35
C VAL A 102 -9.68 -5.55 14.62
N LEU A 103 -9.63 -5.41 13.29
CA LEU A 103 -10.80 -5.52 12.42
C LEU A 103 -11.05 -6.99 12.02
N ALA A 104 -12.30 -7.31 11.67
CA ALA A 104 -12.62 -8.61 11.10
C ALA A 104 -11.89 -8.82 9.76
N PRO A 105 -11.37 -10.04 9.47
CA PRO A 105 -10.57 -10.34 8.28
C PRO A 105 -11.45 -10.49 7.03
N SER A 106 -12.20 -9.46 6.69
CA SER A 106 -13.07 -9.46 5.51
C SER A 106 -12.91 -8.15 4.73
N LEU A 107 -13.00 -8.23 3.41
CA LEU A 107 -12.94 -7.06 2.54
C LEU A 107 -14.07 -6.05 2.84
N PRO A 108 -15.34 -6.48 3.06
CA PRO A 108 -16.38 -5.54 3.44
C PRO A 108 -16.10 -4.75 4.72
N THR A 109 -15.43 -5.35 5.73
CA THR A 109 -15.04 -4.61 6.94
C THR A 109 -13.98 -3.57 6.65
N PHE A 110 -13.00 -3.89 5.81
CA PHE A 110 -11.97 -2.95 5.40
C PHE A 110 -12.54 -1.80 4.56
N GLU A 111 -13.38 -2.11 3.57
CA GLU A 111 -14.07 -1.09 2.77
C GLU A 111 -14.96 -0.20 3.63
N LYS A 112 -15.69 -0.78 4.56
CA LYS A 112 -16.59 -0.04 5.46
C LYS A 112 -15.82 1.02 6.25
N ILE A 113 -14.71 0.67 6.90
CA ILE A 113 -13.95 1.65 7.69
C ILE A 113 -13.34 2.74 6.80
N LEU A 114 -12.91 2.41 5.58
CA LEU A 114 -12.39 3.39 4.63
C LEU A 114 -13.50 4.34 4.10
N ILE A 115 -14.74 3.90 4.00
CA ILE A 115 -15.86 4.70 3.51
C ILE A 115 -16.42 5.60 4.62
N GLU A 116 -16.66 5.01 5.80
CA GLU A 116 -17.39 5.67 6.89
C GLU A 116 -16.49 6.61 7.71
N GLU A 117 -15.18 6.35 7.77
CA GLU A 117 -14.26 7.13 8.60
C GLU A 117 -13.28 7.94 7.74
N ASN A 118 -12.86 9.11 8.24
CA ASN A 118 -11.71 9.81 7.68
C ASN A 118 -10.43 9.19 8.26
N ILE A 119 -9.85 8.24 7.54
CA ILE A 119 -8.78 7.39 8.01
C ILE A 119 -7.69 7.22 6.95
N ASP A 120 -6.42 7.27 7.37
CA ASP A 120 -5.28 6.96 6.51
C ASP A 120 -5.08 5.45 6.40
N TYR A 121 -4.43 5.02 5.33
CA TYR A 121 -3.88 3.67 5.21
C TYR A 121 -2.35 3.70 5.24
N VAL A 122 -1.75 2.82 6.05
CA VAL A 122 -0.29 2.55 6.03
C VAL A 122 -0.08 1.05 6.17
N GLY A 123 0.67 0.40 5.26
CA GLY A 123 0.88 -1.04 5.46
C GLY A 123 1.57 -1.76 4.32
N THR A 124 1.88 -3.03 4.56
CA THR A 124 2.71 -3.85 3.67
C THR A 124 1.94 -4.55 2.54
N ARG A 125 0.61 -4.39 2.47
CA ARG A 125 -0.23 -4.98 1.43
C ARG A 125 -0.49 -3.98 0.32
N LEU A 126 0.17 -4.15 -0.84
CA LEU A 126 0.07 -3.26 -2.00
C LEU A 126 -1.39 -2.97 -2.41
N HIS A 127 -2.19 -4.00 -2.64
CA HIS A 127 -3.57 -3.82 -3.11
C HIS A 127 -4.52 -3.26 -2.06
N ALA A 128 -4.20 -3.38 -0.76
CA ALA A 128 -4.95 -2.68 0.27
C ALA A 128 -4.70 -1.16 0.22
N GLY A 129 -3.47 -0.75 -0.05
CA GLY A 129 -3.13 0.67 -0.28
C GLY A 129 -3.79 1.22 -1.54
N ILE A 130 -3.77 0.46 -2.64
CA ILE A 130 -4.47 0.86 -3.87
C ILE A 130 -5.98 0.98 -3.62
N LYS A 131 -6.59 0.04 -2.88
CA LYS A 131 -8.00 0.12 -2.50
C LYS A 131 -8.32 1.35 -1.66
N ALA A 132 -7.43 1.74 -0.74
CA ALA A 132 -7.60 2.98 0.01
C ALA A 132 -7.58 4.22 -0.91
N LEU A 133 -6.66 4.29 -1.88
CA LEU A 133 -6.64 5.35 -2.89
C LEU A 133 -7.92 5.36 -3.75
N GLN A 134 -8.42 4.19 -4.18
CA GLN A 134 -9.69 4.06 -4.91
C GLN A 134 -10.88 4.60 -4.10
N LEU A 135 -10.85 4.47 -2.78
CA LEU A 135 -11.88 5.00 -1.88
C LEU A 135 -11.56 6.43 -1.39
N LYS A 136 -10.68 7.13 -2.11
CA LYS A 136 -10.29 8.51 -1.86
C LYS A 136 -9.70 8.73 -0.46
N ARG A 137 -8.94 7.74 0.02
CA ARG A 137 -8.20 7.83 1.28
C ARG A 137 -6.71 7.97 1.01
N ARG A 138 -6.07 8.79 1.82
CA ARG A 138 -4.62 8.91 1.84
C ARG A 138 -3.99 7.56 2.18
N ALA A 139 -2.99 7.13 1.39
CA ALA A 139 -2.34 5.84 1.57
C ALA A 139 -0.82 5.94 1.44
N LEU A 140 -0.12 5.19 2.28
CA LEU A 140 1.31 4.95 2.17
C LEU A 140 1.58 3.45 2.24
N ILE A 141 2.13 2.90 1.17
CA ILE A 141 2.43 1.47 1.08
C ILE A 141 3.86 1.23 1.56
N ILE A 142 4.06 0.27 2.44
CA ILE A 142 5.40 -0.18 2.83
C ILE A 142 5.85 -1.27 1.88
N GLY A 143 6.80 -0.93 1.03
CA GLY A 143 7.35 -1.83 0.00
C GLY A 143 8.24 -2.90 0.62
N ILE A 144 7.77 -4.14 0.60
CA ILE A 144 8.51 -5.31 1.11
C ILE A 144 9.07 -6.18 -0.01
N ASP A 145 8.66 -5.94 -1.24
CA ASP A 145 9.09 -6.66 -2.44
C ASP A 145 9.05 -5.73 -3.67
N ASN A 146 9.60 -6.22 -4.78
CA ASN A 146 9.71 -5.47 -6.03
C ASN A 146 8.36 -5.05 -6.62
N ARG A 147 7.24 -5.73 -6.30
CA ARG A 147 5.93 -5.41 -6.88
C ARG A 147 5.47 -4.00 -6.52
N ALA A 148 5.63 -3.62 -5.25
CA ALA A 148 5.27 -2.29 -4.80
C ALA A 148 6.25 -1.23 -5.31
N ILE A 149 7.56 -1.56 -5.27
CA ILE A 149 8.64 -0.65 -5.63
C ILE A 149 8.58 -0.31 -7.13
N GLU A 150 8.48 -1.32 -8.00
CA GLU A 150 8.44 -1.11 -9.44
C GLU A 150 7.15 -0.41 -9.87
N LEU A 151 5.99 -0.79 -9.30
CA LEU A 151 4.74 -0.08 -9.57
C LEU A 151 4.81 1.40 -9.14
N SER A 152 5.43 1.69 -8.00
CA SER A 152 5.63 3.08 -7.54
C SER A 152 6.49 3.90 -8.50
N LYS A 153 7.56 3.32 -9.02
CA LYS A 153 8.44 3.99 -10.01
C LYS A 153 7.69 4.37 -11.28
N ASP A 154 6.81 3.48 -11.74
CA ASP A 154 6.07 3.69 -12.98
C ASP A 154 4.88 4.64 -12.79
N THR A 155 4.23 4.58 -11.63
CA THR A 155 2.92 5.23 -11.45
C THR A 155 2.94 6.38 -10.46
N GLY A 156 3.97 6.53 -9.64
CA GLY A 156 4.01 7.53 -8.56
C GLY A 156 3.18 7.17 -7.32
N ILE A 157 2.59 5.97 -7.24
CA ILE A 157 1.89 5.51 -6.03
C ILE A 157 2.81 5.61 -4.82
N PRO A 158 2.36 6.19 -3.68
CA PRO A 158 3.20 6.39 -2.52
C PRO A 158 3.68 5.08 -1.90
N VAL A 159 4.96 4.81 -2.02
CA VAL A 159 5.63 3.64 -1.42
C VAL A 159 6.86 4.10 -0.65
N LEU A 160 6.97 3.62 0.59
CA LEU A 160 8.19 3.68 1.38
C LEU A 160 8.80 2.28 1.41
N GLU A 161 10.01 2.12 0.88
CA GLU A 161 10.73 0.86 1.02
C GLU A 161 10.95 0.54 2.50
N ARG A 162 10.63 -0.69 2.93
CA ARG A 162 10.74 -1.09 4.34
C ARG A 162 12.15 -0.92 4.91
N GLU A 163 13.17 -0.95 4.05
CA GLU A 163 14.55 -0.68 4.47
C GLU A 163 14.71 0.74 5.04
N ASN A 164 13.89 1.67 4.58
CA ASN A 164 13.88 3.08 4.97
C ASN A 164 12.77 3.40 5.99
N ILE A 165 12.29 2.42 6.75
CA ILE A 165 11.13 2.57 7.66
C ILE A 165 11.32 3.66 8.70
N HIS A 166 12.56 4.00 9.07
CA HIS A 166 12.88 5.10 9.97
C HIS A 166 12.41 6.48 9.47
N ASN A 167 12.12 6.62 8.17
CA ASN A 167 11.56 7.84 7.58
C ASN A 167 10.03 7.88 7.68
N LEU A 168 9.38 6.85 8.21
CA LEU A 168 7.93 6.76 8.28
C LEU A 168 7.28 7.96 9.00
N PRO A 169 7.75 8.41 10.18
CA PRO A 169 7.16 9.56 10.86
C PRO A 169 7.15 10.84 10.01
N ASP A 170 8.23 11.08 9.28
CA ASP A 170 8.32 12.23 8.37
C ASP A 170 7.33 12.11 7.21
N MET A 171 7.23 10.91 6.60
CA MET A 171 6.34 10.71 5.45
C MET A 171 4.87 10.81 5.81
N ILE A 172 4.44 10.28 6.97
CA ILE A 172 3.05 10.38 7.39
C ILE A 172 2.66 11.79 7.83
N ASN A 173 3.62 12.61 8.27
CA ASN A 173 3.37 13.99 8.71
C ASN A 173 3.49 15.02 7.58
N LYS A 174 4.07 14.69 6.44
CA LYS A 174 4.12 15.56 5.27
C LYS A 174 2.81 15.51 4.49
N LEU A 175 2.45 16.65 3.89
CA LEU A 175 1.40 16.69 2.87
C LEU A 175 1.86 15.82 1.69
N GLN A 176 1.11 14.78 1.35
CA GLN A 176 1.40 13.96 0.18
C GLN A 176 0.82 14.65 -1.05
N GLN A 177 1.65 15.20 -1.91
CA GLN A 177 1.23 15.52 -3.27
C GLN A 177 1.28 14.22 -4.08
N LEU A 178 0.12 13.79 -4.58
CA LEU A 178 0.01 12.63 -5.45
C LEU A 178 0.09 13.11 -6.90
N GLU A 179 1.16 12.74 -7.58
CA GLU A 179 1.29 12.87 -9.02
C GLU A 179 1.37 11.45 -9.57
N LEU A 180 0.24 10.91 -10.03
CA LEU A 180 0.20 9.56 -10.58
C LEU A 180 0.23 9.60 -12.10
N HIS A 181 1.02 8.70 -12.67
CA HIS A 181 1.13 8.47 -14.11
C HIS A 181 0.76 7.01 -14.40
N ILE A 182 -0.49 6.77 -14.81
CA ILE A 182 -0.93 5.41 -15.17
C ILE A 182 -0.65 5.21 -16.66
N PRO A 183 0.21 4.24 -17.05
CA PRO A 183 0.54 3.95 -18.45
C PRO A 183 -0.65 3.51 -19.26
#